data_4810da34b2d9c2391bb75e46b897036a
#
_entry.id   4810da34b2d9c2391bb75e46b897036a
#
_cell.length_a   1.000
_cell.length_b   1.000
_cell.length_c   1.000
_cell.angle_alpha   90.00
_cell.angle_beta   90.00
_cell.angle_gamma   90.00
#
_symmetry.space_group_name_H-M   'P 1'
#
loop_
_entity.id
_entity.type
_entity.pdbx_description
1 polymer ?
#
loop_
_entity_poly.entity_id
_entity_poly.type
_entity_poly.pdbx_seq_one_letter_code
_entity_poly.pdbx_strand_id
1 'polypeptide(L)'
;MAHSLPTARKLAVVTGTTSGVGLAVARLLLERGWHVLGAARRPSAIEHDGYEHVRVDLSDIDSLGTELASRLTALLGSRTLARVGLVNNAADPGLLGPVAALDPRRLAHVFAINVAAPIWLMGTLVRLAPPTAPLRVVNLSTGAAARPFPGLAAYGSSKAALRMAGMALAAEIDSTPDPTLRQRDIALLSYEPGTVDTPMQAWARSQPPAVLPSRDLFLRFEAERLLVPPTAPARDIASFLEADRAPRFQERRLGT
;
A
#
# COMPACT_ATOMS: atom_id res chain seq x y z
N MET A 1 -4.98 -1.93 -43.92
CA MET A 1 -4.71 -1.25 -42.64
C MET A 1 -4.72 -2.29 -41.54
N ALA A 2 -3.55 -2.64 -40.99
CA ALA A 2 -3.48 -3.61 -39.91
C ALA A 2 -4.03 -2.91 -38.64
N HIS A 3 -5.17 -3.38 -38.15
CA HIS A 3 -5.64 -3.00 -36.82
C HIS A 3 -4.62 -3.55 -35.79
N SER A 4 -3.76 -2.67 -35.25
CA SER A 4 -2.97 -3.04 -34.09
C SER A 4 -3.95 -3.41 -32.97
N LEU A 5 -3.88 -4.65 -32.50
CA LEU A 5 -4.60 -5.08 -31.31
C LEU A 5 -4.31 -4.08 -30.17
N PRO A 6 -5.33 -3.63 -29.44
CA PRO A 6 -5.10 -2.69 -28.35
C PRO A 6 -4.12 -3.32 -27.35
N THR A 7 -3.00 -2.66 -27.15
CA THR A 7 -1.97 -3.09 -26.20
C THR A 7 -2.63 -3.33 -24.85
N ALA A 8 -2.54 -4.54 -24.32
CA ALA A 8 -3.15 -4.91 -23.05
C ALA A 8 -2.61 -3.97 -21.94
N ARG A 9 -3.51 -3.29 -21.23
CA ARG A 9 -3.13 -2.22 -20.28
C ARG A 9 -2.69 -2.78 -18.94
N LYS A 10 -1.73 -2.13 -18.30
CA LYS A 10 -1.36 -2.36 -16.90
C LYS A 10 -2.16 -1.42 -16.02
N LEU A 11 -2.78 -1.93 -14.94
CA LEU A 11 -3.57 -1.14 -13.98
C LEU A 11 -2.99 -1.28 -12.59
N ALA A 12 -2.71 -0.18 -11.91
CA ALA A 12 -2.32 -0.16 -10.50
C ALA A 12 -3.30 0.64 -9.66
N VAL A 13 -3.66 0.09 -8.50
CA VAL A 13 -4.37 0.81 -7.43
C VAL A 13 -3.34 1.21 -6.39
N VAL A 14 -3.23 2.51 -6.09
CA VAL A 14 -2.27 3.04 -5.12
C VAL A 14 -3.01 3.88 -4.08
N THR A 15 -2.93 3.50 -2.81
CA THR A 15 -3.51 4.31 -1.74
C THR A 15 -2.52 5.35 -1.22
N GLY A 16 -2.99 6.57 -0.89
CA GLY A 16 -2.16 7.63 -0.35
C GLY A 16 -1.24 8.32 -1.37
N THR A 17 -1.74 8.61 -2.56
CA THR A 17 -0.98 9.18 -3.70
C THR A 17 -0.68 10.67 -3.61
N THR A 18 -1.06 11.36 -2.52
CA THR A 18 -0.92 12.82 -2.42
C THR A 18 0.43 13.29 -1.84
N SER A 19 1.25 12.39 -1.33
CA SER A 19 2.60 12.72 -0.79
C SER A 19 3.47 11.48 -0.63
N GLY A 20 4.76 11.67 -0.34
CA GLY A 20 5.71 10.63 0.05
C GLY A 20 5.84 9.49 -0.94
N VAL A 21 5.94 8.27 -0.42
CA VAL A 21 6.16 7.06 -1.23
C VAL A 21 5.02 6.80 -2.22
N GLY A 22 3.75 6.97 -1.79
CA GLY A 22 2.60 6.74 -2.68
C GLY A 22 2.57 7.67 -3.89
N LEU A 23 2.92 8.95 -3.71
CA LEU A 23 3.06 9.91 -4.82
C LEU A 23 4.19 9.51 -5.76
N ALA A 24 5.35 9.13 -5.21
CA ALA A 24 6.50 8.71 -6.02
C ALA A 24 6.22 7.42 -6.80
N VAL A 25 5.53 6.45 -6.19
CA VAL A 25 5.09 5.22 -6.87
C VAL A 25 4.12 5.54 -7.99
N ALA A 26 3.08 6.36 -7.73
CA ALA A 26 2.09 6.69 -8.74
C ALA A 26 2.74 7.36 -9.97
N ARG A 27 3.61 8.35 -9.77
CA ARG A 27 4.33 9.03 -10.86
C ARG A 27 5.20 8.05 -11.66
N LEU A 28 6.00 7.24 -10.98
CA LEU A 28 6.87 6.27 -11.65
C LEU A 28 6.10 5.23 -12.46
N LEU A 29 4.96 4.76 -11.95
CA LEU A 29 4.12 3.81 -12.69
C LEU A 29 3.50 4.45 -13.93
N LEU A 30 3.08 5.71 -13.86
CA LEU A 30 2.59 6.48 -15.01
C LEU A 30 3.68 6.62 -16.09
N GLU A 31 4.89 6.99 -15.70
CA GLU A 31 6.07 7.05 -16.60
C GLU A 31 6.35 5.70 -17.28
N ARG A 32 6.03 4.58 -16.62
CA ARG A 32 6.16 3.21 -17.14
C ARG A 32 4.92 2.71 -17.91
N GLY A 33 3.99 3.61 -18.24
CA GLY A 33 2.82 3.30 -19.04
C GLY A 33 1.72 2.52 -18.30
N TRP A 34 1.70 2.56 -16.97
CA TRP A 34 0.58 2.05 -16.20
C TRP A 34 -0.57 3.05 -16.20
N HIS A 35 -1.79 2.55 -16.14
CA HIS A 35 -2.93 3.32 -15.66
C HIS A 35 -2.94 3.23 -14.13
N VAL A 36 -3.09 4.37 -13.43
CA VAL A 36 -3.04 4.41 -11.96
C VAL A 36 -4.34 4.96 -11.42
N LEU A 37 -5.02 4.16 -10.59
CA LEU A 37 -6.12 4.61 -9.74
C LEU A 37 -5.55 4.99 -8.38
N GLY A 38 -5.46 6.29 -8.12
CA GLY A 38 -5.05 6.83 -6.83
C GLY A 38 -6.23 6.99 -5.89
N ALA A 39 -6.12 6.49 -4.66
CA ALA A 39 -7.14 6.63 -3.62
C ALA A 39 -6.61 7.42 -2.43
N ALA A 40 -7.15 8.61 -2.15
CA ALA A 40 -6.75 9.45 -1.03
C ALA A 40 -7.82 10.48 -0.65
N ARG A 41 -7.74 11.01 0.58
CA ARG A 41 -8.66 12.03 1.10
C ARG A 41 -8.48 13.40 0.47
N ARG A 42 -7.24 13.79 0.22
CA ARG A 42 -6.89 15.10 -0.35
C ARG A 42 -6.88 15.03 -1.88
N PRO A 43 -7.15 16.12 -2.58
CA PRO A 43 -6.95 16.19 -4.03
C PRO A 43 -5.51 15.82 -4.42
N SER A 44 -5.35 15.23 -5.58
CA SER A 44 -4.03 14.93 -6.15
C SER A 44 -3.50 16.08 -6.97
N ALA A 45 -2.17 16.25 -6.94
CA ALA A 45 -1.43 17.15 -7.83
C ALA A 45 -0.84 16.41 -9.05
N ILE A 46 -1.30 15.19 -9.34
CA ILE A 46 -0.87 14.43 -10.52
C ILE A 46 -1.78 14.82 -11.69
N GLU A 47 -1.20 15.42 -12.72
CA GLU A 47 -1.84 15.73 -13.99
C GLU A 47 -1.26 14.81 -15.06
N HIS A 48 -2.01 13.74 -15.42
CA HIS A 48 -1.58 12.74 -16.39
C HIS A 48 -2.79 11.94 -16.89
N ASP A 49 -2.92 11.72 -18.19
CA ASP A 49 -4.07 11.02 -18.81
C ASP A 49 -4.27 9.58 -18.32
N GLY A 50 -3.20 8.93 -17.88
CA GLY A 50 -3.23 7.59 -17.28
C GLY A 50 -3.57 7.60 -15.79
N TYR A 51 -3.75 8.76 -15.14
CA TYR A 51 -4.06 8.88 -13.72
C TYR A 51 -5.52 9.18 -13.49
N GLU A 52 -6.10 8.47 -12.56
CA GLU A 52 -7.43 8.74 -12.06
C GLU A 52 -7.39 8.84 -10.54
N HIS A 53 -8.09 9.82 -9.99
CA HIS A 53 -8.15 10.05 -8.55
C HIS A 53 -9.53 9.77 -7.98
N VAL A 54 -9.62 8.86 -7.01
CA VAL A 54 -10.80 8.69 -6.17
C VAL A 54 -10.56 9.36 -4.83
N ARG A 55 -11.38 10.37 -4.53
CA ARG A 55 -11.35 11.01 -3.24
C ARG A 55 -12.15 10.17 -2.24
N VAL A 56 -11.44 9.45 -1.36
CA VAL A 56 -12.05 8.53 -0.41
C VAL A 56 -11.33 8.58 0.94
N ASP A 57 -12.09 8.49 2.03
CA ASP A 57 -11.54 8.22 3.37
C ASP A 57 -11.52 6.71 3.61
N LEU A 58 -10.32 6.15 3.76
CA LEU A 58 -10.14 4.72 3.97
C LEU A 58 -10.66 4.23 5.33
N SER A 59 -11.01 5.12 6.25
CA SER A 59 -11.69 4.78 7.51
C SER A 59 -13.22 4.68 7.36
N ASP A 60 -13.76 5.17 6.26
CA ASP A 60 -15.19 5.15 5.96
C ASP A 60 -15.53 3.91 5.11
N ILE A 61 -16.10 2.91 5.76
CA ILE A 61 -16.46 1.62 5.14
C ILE A 61 -17.50 1.79 4.03
N ASP A 62 -18.43 2.72 4.19
CA ASP A 62 -19.47 2.96 3.20
C ASP A 62 -18.89 3.58 1.92
N SER A 63 -17.98 4.55 2.05
CA SER A 63 -17.25 5.12 0.91
C SER A 63 -16.37 4.08 0.20
N LEU A 64 -15.75 3.16 0.92
CA LEU A 64 -15.01 2.04 0.30
C LEU A 64 -15.94 1.14 -0.51
N GLY A 65 -17.09 0.76 0.05
CA GLY A 65 -18.04 -0.14 -0.56
C GLY A 65 -18.78 0.45 -1.77
N THR A 66 -18.94 1.76 -1.83
CA THR A 66 -19.68 2.44 -2.89
C THR A 66 -18.77 3.07 -3.94
N GLU A 67 -17.97 4.07 -3.57
CA GLU A 67 -17.20 4.86 -4.52
C GLU A 67 -16.01 4.07 -5.09
N LEU A 68 -15.17 3.53 -4.21
CA LEU A 68 -13.96 2.82 -4.66
C LEU A 68 -14.30 1.47 -5.30
N ALA A 69 -15.26 0.72 -4.75
CA ALA A 69 -15.70 -0.56 -5.32
C ALA A 69 -16.29 -0.39 -6.73
N SER A 70 -17.16 0.60 -6.93
CA SER A 70 -17.78 0.88 -8.23
C SER A 70 -16.71 1.20 -9.26
N ARG A 71 -15.72 2.01 -8.88
CA ARG A 71 -14.65 2.39 -9.80
C ARG A 71 -13.72 1.23 -10.13
N LEU A 72 -13.37 0.40 -9.15
CA LEU A 72 -12.61 -0.83 -9.37
C LEU A 72 -13.34 -1.79 -10.31
N THR A 73 -14.64 -1.99 -10.10
CA THR A 73 -15.46 -2.84 -10.97
C THR A 73 -15.47 -2.33 -12.41
N ALA A 74 -15.65 -1.04 -12.62
CA ALA A 74 -15.62 -0.43 -13.95
C ALA A 74 -14.27 -0.58 -14.65
N LEU A 75 -13.16 -0.37 -13.93
CA LEU A 75 -11.81 -0.44 -14.51
C LEU A 75 -11.36 -1.88 -14.79
N LEU A 76 -11.69 -2.83 -13.91
CA LEU A 76 -11.27 -4.22 -14.02
C LEU A 76 -12.18 -5.03 -14.97
N GLY A 77 -13.48 -4.68 -15.04
CA GLY A 77 -14.47 -5.39 -15.87
C GLY A 77 -14.46 -5.00 -17.36
N SER A 78 -13.94 -3.82 -17.71
CA SER A 78 -14.09 -3.26 -19.07
C SER A 78 -12.89 -3.44 -19.99
N ARG A 79 -11.78 -4.06 -19.55
CA ARG A 79 -10.50 -4.05 -20.29
C ARG A 79 -9.77 -5.38 -20.24
N THR A 80 -9.10 -5.73 -21.34
CA THR A 80 -8.05 -6.75 -21.30
C THR A 80 -6.84 -6.16 -20.56
N LEU A 81 -6.53 -6.70 -19.39
CA LEU A 81 -5.42 -6.26 -18.58
C LEU A 81 -4.24 -7.22 -18.73
N ALA A 82 -3.07 -6.67 -19.02
CA ALA A 82 -1.82 -7.43 -19.01
C ALA A 82 -1.33 -7.70 -17.58
N ARG A 83 -1.67 -6.82 -16.63
CA ARG A 83 -1.20 -6.90 -15.24
C ARG A 83 -2.03 -6.01 -14.32
N VAL A 84 -2.21 -6.45 -13.10
CA VAL A 84 -2.87 -5.69 -12.03
C VAL A 84 -1.93 -5.52 -10.83
N GLY A 85 -1.82 -4.31 -10.31
CA GLY A 85 -1.06 -3.97 -9.11
C GLY A 85 -1.93 -3.38 -8.01
N LEU A 86 -1.59 -3.67 -6.75
CA LEU A 86 -2.12 -2.99 -5.57
C LEU A 86 -0.94 -2.51 -4.71
N VAL A 87 -0.96 -1.24 -4.33
CA VAL A 87 0.00 -0.68 -3.36
C VAL A 87 -0.77 -0.10 -2.19
N ASN A 88 -0.87 -0.86 -1.11
CA ASN A 88 -1.40 -0.42 0.18
C ASN A 88 -0.35 0.43 0.89
N ASN A 89 -0.28 1.72 0.52
CA ASN A 89 0.69 2.68 1.05
C ASN A 89 0.08 3.63 2.07
N ALA A 90 -1.19 4.03 1.94
CA ALA A 90 -1.82 4.91 2.90
C ALA A 90 -1.75 4.34 4.32
N ALA A 91 -1.40 5.19 5.28
CA ALA A 91 -1.38 4.83 6.68
C ALA A 91 -1.64 6.06 7.56
N ASP A 92 -2.26 5.84 8.70
CA ASP A 92 -2.37 6.81 9.78
C ASP A 92 -1.39 6.42 10.90
N PRO A 93 -0.29 7.19 11.12
CA PRO A 93 0.60 6.99 12.26
C PRO A 93 0.09 7.73 13.51
N GLY A 94 -1.04 8.43 13.42
CA GLY A 94 -1.45 9.54 14.26
C GLY A 94 -1.90 9.23 15.70
N LEU A 95 -1.86 7.96 16.15
CA LEU A 95 -2.12 7.62 17.55
C LEU A 95 -0.82 7.17 18.22
N LEU A 96 -0.14 8.12 18.84
CA LEU A 96 1.08 7.90 19.58
C LEU A 96 0.82 7.98 21.09
N GLY A 97 1.68 7.36 21.87
CA GLY A 97 1.67 7.43 23.32
C GLY A 97 1.71 6.07 24.00
N PRO A 98 1.75 6.07 25.35
CA PRO A 98 1.71 4.84 26.13
C PRO A 98 0.37 4.12 25.94
N VAL A 99 0.40 2.79 25.90
CA VAL A 99 -0.79 1.95 25.67
C VAL A 99 -1.94 2.28 26.61
N ALA A 100 -1.62 2.58 27.87
CA ALA A 100 -2.61 2.91 28.90
C ALA A 100 -3.38 4.23 28.66
N ALA A 101 -2.88 5.08 27.74
CA ALA A 101 -3.49 6.38 27.42
C ALA A 101 -4.09 6.46 26.02
N LEU A 102 -4.14 5.34 25.28
CA LEU A 102 -4.68 5.33 23.93
C LEU A 102 -6.21 5.48 23.92
N ASP A 103 -6.71 6.44 23.17
CA ASP A 103 -8.15 6.62 22.94
C ASP A 103 -8.70 5.49 22.06
N PRO A 104 -9.75 4.76 22.48
CA PRO A 104 -10.25 3.60 21.76
C PRO A 104 -10.87 3.95 20.39
N ARG A 105 -11.46 5.14 20.22
CA ARG A 105 -12.06 5.57 18.93
C ARG A 105 -10.95 5.90 17.94
N ARG A 106 -9.89 6.54 18.39
CA ARG A 106 -8.71 6.82 17.57
C ARG A 106 -7.97 5.54 17.21
N LEU A 107 -7.90 4.57 18.12
CA LEU A 107 -7.33 3.25 17.83
C LEU A 107 -8.12 2.52 16.75
N ALA A 108 -9.45 2.49 16.85
CA ALA A 108 -10.32 1.91 15.84
C ALA A 108 -10.13 2.59 14.47
N HIS A 109 -10.02 3.92 14.43
CA HIS A 109 -9.76 4.68 13.20
C HIS A 109 -8.41 4.31 12.56
N VAL A 110 -7.33 4.18 13.35
CA VAL A 110 -6.02 3.73 12.84
C VAL A 110 -6.12 2.33 12.22
N PHE A 111 -6.81 1.40 12.87
CA PHE A 111 -7.00 0.04 12.36
C PHE A 111 -7.91 0.00 11.12
N ALA A 112 -8.90 0.85 11.03
CA ALA A 112 -9.72 0.97 9.82
C ALA A 112 -8.87 1.32 8.59
N ILE A 113 -8.00 2.33 8.70
CA ILE A 113 -7.12 2.78 7.60
C ILE A 113 -5.99 1.79 7.33
N ASN A 114 -5.30 1.34 8.38
CA ASN A 114 -4.03 0.60 8.23
C ASN A 114 -4.24 -0.91 8.01
N VAL A 115 -5.42 -1.44 8.35
CA VAL A 115 -5.70 -2.88 8.36
C VAL A 115 -6.95 -3.22 7.55
N ALA A 116 -8.12 -2.71 7.96
CA ALA A 116 -9.39 -3.13 7.36
C ALA A 116 -9.49 -2.75 5.88
N ALA A 117 -9.19 -1.51 5.51
CA ALA A 117 -9.21 -1.06 4.13
C ALA A 117 -8.22 -1.82 3.22
N PRO A 118 -6.93 -2.01 3.59
CA PRO A 118 -6.00 -2.86 2.85
C PRO A 118 -6.46 -4.31 2.68
N ILE A 119 -7.02 -4.94 3.72
CA ILE A 119 -7.55 -6.31 3.64
C ILE A 119 -8.71 -6.37 2.65
N TRP A 120 -9.64 -5.42 2.76
CA TRP A 120 -10.77 -5.32 1.84
C TRP A 120 -10.32 -5.12 0.39
N LEU A 121 -9.32 -4.25 0.15
CA LEU A 121 -8.73 -4.02 -1.19
C LEU A 121 -8.08 -5.28 -1.74
N MET A 122 -7.30 -6.01 -0.94
CA MET A 122 -6.69 -7.28 -1.35
C MET A 122 -7.77 -8.27 -1.80
N GLY A 123 -8.79 -8.52 -0.98
CA GLY A 123 -9.88 -9.43 -1.30
C GLY A 123 -10.69 -8.98 -2.52
N THR A 124 -10.93 -7.68 -2.67
CA THR A 124 -11.65 -7.12 -3.82
C THR A 124 -10.88 -7.33 -5.12
N LEU A 125 -9.56 -7.10 -5.14
CA LEU A 125 -8.77 -7.33 -6.35
C LEU A 125 -8.59 -8.81 -6.66
N VAL A 126 -8.51 -9.69 -5.68
CA VAL A 126 -8.54 -11.14 -5.92
C VAL A 126 -9.84 -11.56 -6.61
N ARG A 127 -10.98 -10.97 -6.25
CA ARG A 127 -12.28 -11.28 -6.90
C ARG A 127 -12.43 -10.65 -8.28
N LEU A 128 -12.00 -9.40 -8.47
CA LEU A 128 -12.31 -8.61 -9.67
C LEU A 128 -11.23 -8.66 -10.76
N ALA A 129 -9.97 -8.88 -10.40
CA ALA A 129 -8.89 -8.92 -11.39
C ALA A 129 -9.07 -10.13 -12.33
N PRO A 130 -8.88 -9.94 -13.65
CA PRO A 130 -8.98 -11.02 -14.62
C PRO A 130 -8.08 -12.20 -14.23
N PRO A 131 -8.57 -13.45 -14.30
CA PRO A 131 -7.78 -14.63 -13.87
C PRO A 131 -6.46 -14.79 -14.64
N THR A 132 -6.41 -14.31 -15.88
CA THR A 132 -5.23 -14.38 -16.76
C THR A 132 -4.20 -13.27 -16.50
N ALA A 133 -4.57 -12.21 -15.77
CA ALA A 133 -3.67 -11.12 -15.45
C ALA A 133 -2.89 -11.41 -14.14
N PRO A 134 -1.54 -11.36 -14.16
CA PRO A 134 -0.78 -11.37 -12.92
C PRO A 134 -1.26 -10.28 -11.96
N LEU A 135 -1.47 -10.65 -10.69
CA LEU A 135 -1.82 -9.72 -9.60
C LEU A 135 -0.64 -9.60 -8.65
N ARG A 136 -0.13 -8.39 -8.47
CA ARG A 136 0.96 -8.07 -7.55
C ARG A 136 0.45 -7.13 -6.46
N VAL A 137 0.59 -7.54 -5.21
CA VAL A 137 0.15 -6.76 -4.05
C VAL A 137 1.36 -6.35 -3.21
N VAL A 138 1.49 -5.07 -2.92
CA VAL A 138 2.50 -4.52 -2.02
C VAL A 138 1.82 -3.92 -0.81
N ASN A 139 2.10 -4.45 0.36
CA ASN A 139 1.70 -3.88 1.64
C ASN A 139 2.89 -3.15 2.26
N LEU A 140 2.81 -1.80 2.37
CA LEU A 140 3.86 -1.02 3.02
C LEU A 140 3.91 -1.37 4.52
N SER A 141 5.04 -1.92 4.94
CA SER A 141 5.37 -2.33 6.29
C SER A 141 6.36 -1.34 6.96
N THR A 142 6.92 -1.73 8.07
CA THR A 142 7.87 -0.96 8.88
C THR A 142 8.61 -1.89 9.82
N GLY A 143 9.79 -1.50 10.27
CA GLY A 143 10.49 -2.20 11.36
C GLY A 143 9.68 -2.31 12.66
N ALA A 144 8.73 -1.40 12.89
CA ALA A 144 7.82 -1.45 14.03
C ALA A 144 6.78 -2.60 13.96
N ALA A 145 6.62 -3.25 12.82
CA ALA A 145 5.79 -4.45 12.68
C ALA A 145 6.43 -5.70 13.31
N ALA A 146 7.75 -5.69 13.51
CA ALA A 146 8.51 -6.83 14.04
C ALA A 146 9.25 -6.52 15.35
N ARG A 147 9.42 -5.24 15.69
CA ARG A 147 10.15 -4.79 16.88
C ARG A 147 9.35 -3.74 17.64
N PRO A 148 9.32 -3.80 18.99
CA PRO A 148 8.60 -2.82 19.79
C PRO A 148 9.33 -1.47 19.81
N PHE A 149 8.54 -0.40 19.68
CA PHE A 149 9.01 0.99 19.90
C PHE A 149 8.04 1.67 20.87
N PRO A 150 8.52 2.21 22.00
CA PRO A 150 7.69 2.96 22.91
C PRO A 150 6.97 4.12 22.21
N GLY A 151 5.67 4.24 22.43
CA GLY A 151 4.83 5.26 21.80
C GLY A 151 4.25 4.88 20.43
N LEU A 152 4.68 3.75 19.82
CA LEU A 152 4.20 3.31 18.49
C LEU A 152 3.29 2.07 18.55
N ALA A 153 2.67 1.76 19.68
CA ALA A 153 1.88 0.53 19.84
C ALA A 153 0.75 0.40 18.81
N ALA A 154 -0.05 1.45 18.60
CA ALA A 154 -1.14 1.41 17.61
C ALA A 154 -0.62 1.24 16.19
N TYR A 155 0.41 1.98 15.79
CA TYR A 155 1.00 1.89 14.46
C TYR A 155 1.68 0.54 14.22
N GLY A 156 2.58 0.12 15.13
CA GLY A 156 3.32 -1.14 15.01
C GLY A 156 2.40 -2.35 14.95
N SER A 157 1.41 -2.44 15.86
CA SER A 157 0.44 -3.54 15.84
C SER A 157 -0.42 -3.54 14.58
N SER A 158 -0.83 -2.37 14.05
CA SER A 158 -1.58 -2.31 12.79
C SER A 158 -0.75 -2.81 11.60
N LYS A 159 0.54 -2.52 11.55
CA LYS A 159 1.43 -3.00 10.49
C LYS A 159 1.77 -4.48 10.63
N ALA A 160 1.88 -4.99 11.85
CA ALA A 160 1.99 -6.42 12.11
C ALA A 160 0.72 -7.17 11.68
N ALA A 161 -0.46 -6.61 11.95
CA ALA A 161 -1.74 -7.17 11.49
C ALA A 161 -1.84 -7.21 9.96
N LEU A 162 -1.44 -6.13 9.26
CA LEU A 162 -1.43 -6.09 7.80
C LEU A 162 -0.45 -7.13 7.20
N ARG A 163 0.73 -7.30 7.82
CA ARG A 163 1.69 -8.34 7.46
C ARG A 163 1.06 -9.73 7.57
N MET A 164 0.44 -10.04 8.70
CA MET A 164 -0.25 -11.31 8.93
C MET A 164 -1.40 -11.54 7.93
N ALA A 165 -2.18 -10.50 7.61
CA ALA A 165 -3.26 -10.59 6.62
C ALA A 165 -2.73 -10.95 5.22
N GLY A 166 -1.57 -10.42 4.82
CA GLY A 166 -0.91 -10.81 3.57
C GLY A 166 -0.46 -12.27 3.56
N MET A 167 0.10 -12.76 4.68
CA MET A 167 0.48 -14.18 4.85
C MET A 167 -0.75 -15.10 4.81
N ALA A 168 -1.84 -14.71 5.49
CA ALA A 168 -3.08 -15.48 5.52
C ALA A 168 -3.68 -15.58 4.11
N LEU A 169 -3.78 -14.50 3.37
CA LEU A 169 -4.28 -14.52 1.99
C LEU A 169 -3.43 -15.42 1.08
N ALA A 170 -2.11 -15.39 1.22
CA ALA A 170 -1.24 -16.29 0.46
C ALA A 170 -1.52 -17.76 0.78
N ALA A 171 -1.64 -18.12 2.07
CA ALA A 171 -1.95 -19.46 2.51
C ALA A 171 -3.36 -19.92 2.07
N GLU A 172 -4.35 -19.03 2.10
CA GLU A 172 -5.71 -19.29 1.58
C GLU A 172 -5.70 -19.65 0.09
N ILE A 173 -4.94 -18.88 -0.72
CA ILE A 173 -4.82 -19.14 -2.16
C ILE A 173 -4.13 -20.50 -2.41
N ASP A 174 -3.10 -20.83 -1.65
CA ASP A 174 -2.36 -22.08 -1.83
C ASP A 174 -3.16 -23.31 -1.35
N SER A 175 -4.03 -23.15 -0.35
CA SER A 175 -4.84 -24.23 0.24
C SER A 175 -6.26 -24.33 -0.35
N THR A 176 -6.69 -23.39 -1.20
CA THR A 176 -8.06 -23.40 -1.75
C THR A 176 -8.35 -24.66 -2.56
N PRO A 177 -9.56 -25.26 -2.42
CA PRO A 177 -9.99 -26.36 -3.29
C PRO A 177 -10.27 -25.92 -4.73
N ASP A 178 -10.47 -24.60 -4.98
CA ASP A 178 -10.67 -24.05 -6.33
C ASP A 178 -9.34 -24.05 -7.11
N PRO A 179 -9.16 -24.92 -8.11
CA PRO A 179 -7.93 -24.99 -8.88
C PRO A 179 -7.71 -23.74 -9.72
N THR A 180 -8.77 -23.03 -10.11
CA THR A 180 -8.66 -21.80 -10.90
C THR A 180 -7.99 -20.71 -10.08
N LEU A 181 -8.42 -20.49 -8.84
CA LEU A 181 -7.82 -19.51 -7.95
C LEU A 181 -6.39 -19.90 -7.56
N ARG A 182 -6.15 -21.19 -7.23
CA ARG A 182 -4.83 -21.68 -6.83
C ARG A 182 -3.77 -21.49 -7.92
N GLN A 183 -4.15 -21.63 -9.21
CA GLN A 183 -3.24 -21.52 -10.34
C GLN A 183 -3.01 -20.07 -10.79
N ARG A 184 -3.77 -19.10 -10.27
CA ARG A 184 -3.57 -17.69 -10.63
C ARG A 184 -2.17 -17.20 -10.21
N ASP A 185 -1.57 -16.40 -11.06
CA ASP A 185 -0.32 -15.71 -10.76
C ASP A 185 -0.59 -14.49 -9.84
N ILE A 186 -0.69 -14.78 -8.54
CA ILE A 186 -0.89 -13.76 -7.48
C ILE A 186 0.33 -13.82 -6.57
N ALA A 187 0.97 -12.67 -6.34
CA ALA A 187 2.08 -12.56 -5.40
C ALA A 187 1.94 -11.34 -4.49
N LEU A 188 2.30 -11.52 -3.22
CA LEU A 188 2.21 -10.50 -2.18
C LEU A 188 3.59 -10.17 -1.62
N LEU A 189 3.85 -8.88 -1.43
CA LEU A 189 5.07 -8.35 -0.84
C LEU A 189 4.72 -7.53 0.41
N SER A 190 5.22 -7.95 1.57
CA SER A 190 5.32 -7.10 2.76
C SER A 190 6.62 -6.30 2.67
N TYR A 191 6.51 -5.00 2.42
CA TYR A 191 7.66 -4.16 2.04
C TYR A 191 7.98 -3.11 3.10
N GLU A 192 9.19 -3.17 3.66
CA GLU A 192 9.74 -2.17 4.56
C GLU A 192 10.57 -1.14 3.75
N PRO A 193 10.08 0.09 3.55
CA PRO A 193 10.75 1.10 2.72
C PRO A 193 11.98 1.73 3.38
N GLY A 194 12.31 1.36 4.62
CA GLY A 194 13.38 1.99 5.40
C GLY A 194 12.99 3.38 5.91
N THR A 195 14.00 4.22 6.11
CA THR A 195 13.85 5.58 6.62
C THR A 195 13.69 6.57 5.46
N VAL A 196 12.45 6.79 5.03
CA VAL A 196 12.16 7.61 3.86
C VAL A 196 11.86 9.05 4.25
N ASP A 197 12.43 10.02 3.54
CA ASP A 197 12.13 11.45 3.74
C ASP A 197 10.69 11.76 3.28
N THR A 198 9.81 11.87 4.25
CA THR A 198 8.36 12.05 4.03
C THR A 198 7.75 12.98 5.07
N PRO A 199 6.57 13.56 4.81
CA PRO A 199 5.82 14.32 5.82
C PRO A 199 5.58 13.52 7.11
N MET A 200 5.44 12.19 7.05
CA MET A 200 5.28 11.32 8.22
C MET A 200 6.55 11.30 9.08
N GLN A 201 7.72 11.29 8.48
CA GLN A 201 9.00 11.39 9.17
C GLN A 201 9.16 12.75 9.87
N ALA A 202 8.87 13.84 9.16
CA ALA A 202 8.91 15.19 9.72
C ALA A 202 7.93 15.32 10.90
N TRP A 203 6.72 14.77 10.76
CA TRP A 203 5.73 14.76 11.83
C TRP A 203 6.21 13.94 13.05
N ALA A 204 6.83 12.78 12.88
CA ALA A 204 7.38 11.99 14.00
C ALA A 204 8.46 12.77 14.76
N ARG A 205 9.33 13.49 14.06
CA ARG A 205 10.37 14.36 14.68
C ARG A 205 9.79 15.53 15.48
N SER A 206 8.62 16.03 15.09
CA SER A 206 7.97 17.15 15.80
C SER A 206 7.25 16.74 17.09
N GLN A 207 7.11 15.45 17.38
CA GLN A 207 6.36 14.99 18.54
C GLN A 207 7.10 15.24 19.85
N PRO A 208 6.38 15.54 20.97
CA PRO A 208 7.00 15.62 22.29
C PRO A 208 7.57 14.26 22.72
N PRO A 209 8.72 14.23 23.44
CA PRO A 209 9.29 12.97 23.98
C PRO A 209 8.33 12.18 24.88
N ALA A 210 7.44 12.86 25.59
CA ALA A 210 6.42 12.21 26.42
C ALA A 210 5.40 11.41 25.60
N VAL A 211 5.15 11.80 24.35
CA VAL A 211 4.22 11.14 23.42
C VAL A 211 4.97 10.09 22.58
N LEU A 212 6.16 10.42 22.11
CA LEU A 212 7.00 9.52 21.33
C LEU A 212 8.38 9.40 21.99
N PRO A 213 8.56 8.51 22.97
CA PRO A 213 9.86 8.32 23.64
C PRO A 213 10.97 7.90 22.67
N SER A 214 10.61 7.26 21.56
CA SER A 214 11.55 6.88 20.49
C SER A 214 11.86 8.01 19.49
N ARG A 215 11.40 9.25 19.74
CA ARG A 215 11.61 10.44 18.87
C ARG A 215 13.08 10.66 18.51
N ASP A 216 13.99 10.46 19.46
CA ASP A 216 15.42 10.70 19.25
C ASP A 216 16.01 9.80 18.13
N LEU A 217 15.44 8.62 17.93
CA LEU A 217 15.80 7.78 16.78
C LEU A 217 15.47 8.47 15.44
N PHE A 218 14.33 9.13 15.34
CA PHE A 218 13.91 9.86 14.12
C PHE A 218 14.76 11.12 13.89
N LEU A 219 15.15 11.82 14.97
CA LEU A 219 16.09 12.94 14.90
C LEU A 219 17.48 12.50 14.42
N ARG A 220 17.96 11.35 14.90
CA ARG A 220 19.22 10.76 14.45
C ARG A 220 19.20 10.40 12.97
N PHE A 221 18.12 9.83 12.45
CA PHE A 221 18.02 9.53 11.02
C PHE A 221 18.23 10.76 10.14
N GLU A 222 17.72 11.91 10.55
CA GLU A 222 17.95 13.18 9.84
C GLU A 222 19.37 13.70 10.02
N ALA A 223 19.87 13.77 11.26
CA ALA A 223 21.19 14.29 11.58
C ALA A 223 22.32 13.49 10.92
N GLU A 224 22.17 12.16 10.85
CA GLU A 224 23.12 11.24 10.22
C GLU A 224 22.88 11.07 8.70
N ARG A 225 21.95 11.82 8.11
CA ARG A 225 21.59 11.76 6.67
C ARG A 225 21.20 10.36 6.18
N LEU A 226 20.50 9.61 7.01
CA LEU A 226 20.05 8.25 6.70
C LEU A 226 18.68 8.23 5.99
N LEU A 227 18.08 9.39 5.76
CA LEU A 227 16.80 9.49 5.05
C LEU A 227 17.02 9.32 3.55
N VAL A 228 16.31 8.37 2.96
CA VAL A 228 16.32 8.15 1.51
C VAL A 228 15.16 8.88 0.83
N PRO A 229 15.31 9.33 -0.42
CA PRO A 229 14.21 9.97 -1.14
C PRO A 229 13.09 8.95 -1.44
N PRO A 230 11.81 9.39 -1.51
CA PRO A 230 10.67 8.51 -1.80
C PRO A 230 10.77 7.75 -3.13
N THR A 231 11.59 8.24 -4.06
CA THR A 231 11.86 7.59 -5.35
C THR A 231 12.66 6.29 -5.21
N ALA A 232 13.42 6.11 -4.13
CA ALA A 232 14.17 4.88 -3.91
C ALA A 232 13.23 3.67 -3.67
N PRO A 233 12.35 3.67 -2.63
CA PRO A 233 11.39 2.61 -2.47
C PRO A 233 10.38 2.52 -3.62
N ALA A 234 10.06 3.62 -4.31
CA ALA A 234 9.17 3.59 -5.46
C ALA A 234 9.72 2.73 -6.60
N ARG A 235 11.02 2.79 -6.87
CA ARG A 235 11.67 1.95 -7.89
C ARG A 235 11.60 0.46 -7.54
N ASP A 236 11.82 0.12 -6.29
CA ASP A 236 11.78 -1.28 -5.83
C ASP A 236 10.35 -1.84 -5.87
N ILE A 237 9.36 -1.04 -5.44
CA ILE A 237 7.94 -1.38 -5.55
C ILE A 237 7.53 -1.58 -7.01
N ALA A 238 7.88 -0.66 -7.90
CA ALA A 238 7.54 -0.77 -9.31
C ALA A 238 8.18 -2.02 -9.96
N SER A 239 9.42 -2.35 -9.60
CA SER A 239 10.10 -3.56 -10.07
C SER A 239 9.37 -4.83 -9.63
N PHE A 240 8.86 -4.88 -8.38
CA PHE A 240 8.04 -6.00 -7.94
C PHE A 240 6.70 -6.08 -8.69
N LEU A 241 6.03 -4.96 -8.91
CA LEU A 241 4.79 -4.93 -9.68
C LEU A 241 4.99 -5.42 -11.12
N GLU A 242 6.17 -5.26 -11.69
CA GLU A 242 6.53 -5.68 -13.05
C GLU A 242 7.17 -7.07 -13.13
N ALA A 243 7.44 -7.70 -12.00
CA ALA A 243 8.07 -9.02 -11.98
C ALA A 243 7.19 -10.09 -12.66
N ASP A 244 7.75 -10.82 -13.62
CA ASP A 244 7.04 -11.89 -14.32
C ASP A 244 6.78 -13.10 -13.43
N ARG A 245 7.66 -13.32 -12.45
CA ARG A 245 7.51 -14.37 -11.43
C ARG A 245 7.88 -13.82 -10.06
N ALA A 246 7.12 -14.21 -9.06
CA ALA A 246 7.43 -13.91 -7.66
C ALA A 246 6.86 -15.01 -6.75
N PRO A 247 7.48 -15.28 -5.58
CA PRO A 247 6.89 -16.12 -4.56
C PRO A 247 5.50 -15.63 -4.16
N ARG A 248 4.60 -16.53 -3.78
CA ARG A 248 3.24 -16.20 -3.34
C ARG A 248 3.22 -15.14 -2.23
N PHE A 249 4.12 -15.27 -1.27
CA PHE A 249 4.40 -14.28 -0.25
C PHE A 249 5.90 -14.10 -0.06
N GLN A 250 6.33 -12.87 0.10
CA GLN A 250 7.69 -12.53 0.49
C GLN A 250 7.74 -11.26 1.34
N GLU A 251 8.81 -11.14 2.08
CA GLU A 251 9.15 -9.94 2.83
C GLU A 251 10.43 -9.35 2.27
N ARG A 252 10.47 -8.04 2.16
CA ARG A 252 11.67 -7.34 1.68
C ARG A 252 11.80 -5.99 2.39
N ARG A 253 13.02 -5.63 2.66
CA ARG A 253 13.39 -4.28 3.07
C ARG A 253 14.15 -3.59 1.95
N LEU A 254 14.04 -2.26 1.83
CA LEU A 254 14.83 -1.49 0.87
C LEU A 254 16.33 -1.77 1.05
N GLY A 255 17.00 -2.17 -0.03
CA GLY A 255 18.44 -2.48 -0.03
C GLY A 255 18.82 -3.89 0.41
N THR A 256 17.83 -4.81 0.55
CA THR A 256 18.08 -6.24 0.87
C THR A 256 17.52 -7.15 -0.21
#